data_009865cfb3179e15fc9ab7f098986694
#
_entry.id   009865cfb3179e15fc9ab7f098986694
#
_cell.length_a   1.000
_cell.length_b   1.000
_cell.length_c   1.000
_cell.angle_alpha   90.00
_cell.angle_beta   90.00
_cell.angle_gamma   90.00
#
_symmetry.space_group_name_H-M   'P 1'
#
loop_
_entity.id
_entity.type
_entity.pdbx_description
1 polymer ?
#
loop_
_entity_poly.entity_id
_entity_poly.type
_entity_poly.pdbx_seq_one_letter_code
_entity_poly.pdbx_strand_id
1 'polypeptide(L)'
;MPRFIRLFLPLAVFILMSSCTADNQQTSSLKNVENFRDLGGYRTGDNRRIKAGLLYRSGHLHDMGKEDKKLLKEWGIHSVADFRGPSEIEKDPDNLPDGIEYESYPVDIAGSDIREKIIAVIRGESDMDMNAYMLDINRRFVLEYSDTYGRWLHDLSGNPNPSPQIFHCTAGKDRAGFAAAVLLRILGVPRDEVMKDYLESNRLNEEYIEKTIRKIRVLSLFKNDGEIIRPLLIVKPQYLQTAFSTIDTEWGSFENYVHQGLRLDESDIQALKDRFLE
;
A
#
# COMPACT_ATOMS: atom_id res chain seq x y z
N MET A 1 81.65 -3.41 19.37
CA MET A 1 80.29 -3.62 19.82
C MET A 1 79.40 -3.04 18.78
N PRO A 2 78.68 -3.82 17.96
CA PRO A 2 77.80 -3.27 16.92
C PRO A 2 76.38 -3.06 17.50
N ARG A 3 75.83 -1.88 17.24
CA ARG A 3 74.44 -1.48 17.57
C ARG A 3 73.47 -2.13 16.57
N PHE A 4 72.57 -2.95 17.05
CA PHE A 4 71.40 -3.48 16.28
C PHE A 4 70.34 -2.40 16.19
N ILE A 5 70.07 -1.90 14.98
CA ILE A 5 68.91 -1.08 14.64
C ILE A 5 67.77 -1.99 14.37
N ARG A 6 66.76 -2.00 15.25
CA ARG A 6 65.46 -2.66 15.02
C ARG A 6 64.59 -1.78 14.13
N LEU A 7 64.37 -2.26 12.92
CA LEU A 7 63.45 -1.69 11.97
C LEU A 7 61.99 -2.11 12.39
N PHE A 8 61.22 -1.16 12.84
CA PHE A 8 59.78 -1.38 13.03
C PHE A 8 59.05 -1.14 11.70
N LEU A 9 58.50 -2.18 11.12
CA LEU A 9 57.60 -2.09 9.97
C LEU A 9 56.18 -1.84 10.51
N PRO A 10 55.46 -0.78 10.10
CA PRO A 10 54.05 -0.62 10.48
C PRO A 10 53.19 -1.54 9.62
N LEU A 11 52.47 -2.42 10.28
CA LEU A 11 51.42 -3.28 9.70
C LEU A 11 50.25 -2.38 9.35
N ALA A 12 50.09 -2.02 8.08
CA ALA A 12 48.94 -1.31 7.58
C ALA A 12 47.75 -2.28 7.54
N VAL A 13 46.83 -2.18 8.52
CA VAL A 13 45.55 -2.84 8.52
C VAL A 13 44.65 -2.14 7.50
N PHE A 14 44.51 -2.73 6.33
CA PHE A 14 43.45 -2.36 5.36
C PHE A 14 42.09 -2.77 5.91
N ILE A 15 41.38 -1.84 6.56
CA ILE A 15 39.96 -2.02 6.83
C ILE A 15 39.22 -1.86 5.50
N LEU A 16 38.84 -2.97 4.89
CA LEU A 16 37.86 -3.00 3.81
C LEU A 16 36.53 -2.52 4.39
N MET A 17 36.28 -1.21 4.26
CA MET A 17 34.96 -0.63 4.40
C MET A 17 34.15 -1.18 3.25
N SER A 18 33.39 -2.26 3.52
CA SER A 18 32.30 -2.69 2.66
C SER A 18 31.27 -1.57 2.69
N SER A 19 31.33 -0.66 1.74
CA SER A 19 30.27 0.28 1.52
C SER A 19 29.06 -0.53 1.08
N CYS A 20 28.12 -0.76 2.02
CA CYS A 20 26.74 -1.00 1.63
C CYS A 20 26.32 0.23 0.81
N THR A 21 26.40 0.12 -0.51
CA THR A 21 25.62 0.99 -1.38
C THR A 21 24.17 0.74 -1.01
N ALA A 22 23.58 1.61 -0.21
CA ALA A 22 22.14 1.77 -0.17
C ALA A 22 21.75 1.99 -1.63
N ASP A 23 21.08 1.00 -2.21
CA ASP A 23 20.46 1.10 -3.51
C ASP A 23 19.53 2.31 -3.41
N ASN A 24 19.95 3.42 -3.98
CA ASN A 24 19.15 4.62 -4.09
C ASN A 24 18.10 4.28 -5.15
N GLN A 25 17.06 3.52 -4.75
CA GLN A 25 15.86 3.39 -5.55
C GLN A 25 15.32 4.82 -5.70
N GLN A 26 15.68 5.42 -6.81
CA GLN A 26 15.07 6.63 -7.29
C GLN A 26 13.62 6.27 -7.55
N THR A 27 12.79 6.38 -6.52
CA THR A 27 11.35 6.21 -6.61
C THR A 27 10.85 7.28 -7.57
N SER A 28 10.76 6.92 -8.84
CA SER A 28 10.05 7.72 -9.82
C SER A 28 8.63 7.87 -9.30
N SER A 29 8.31 9.05 -8.81
CA SER A 29 6.99 9.37 -8.26
C SER A 29 6.15 10.05 -9.34
N LEU A 30 4.88 9.68 -9.41
CA LEU A 30 3.90 10.46 -10.15
C LEU A 30 3.66 11.77 -9.39
N LYS A 31 3.64 12.87 -10.11
CA LYS A 31 3.60 14.21 -9.49
C LYS A 31 2.26 14.52 -8.84
N ASN A 32 1.17 14.04 -9.45
CA ASN A 32 -0.20 14.34 -9.03
C ASN A 32 -0.94 13.08 -8.52
N VAL A 33 -0.20 12.08 -8.09
CA VAL A 33 -0.77 10.83 -7.55
C VAL A 33 -0.14 10.58 -6.18
N GLU A 34 -0.97 10.63 -5.17
CA GLU A 34 -0.53 10.46 -3.79
C GLU A 34 -0.25 9.00 -3.47
N ASN A 35 0.62 8.77 -2.50
CA ASN A 35 0.96 7.44 -2.00
C ASN A 35 1.47 6.46 -3.07
N PHE A 36 1.96 6.97 -4.21
CA PHE A 36 2.46 6.15 -5.31
C PHE A 36 3.81 5.51 -4.97
N ARG A 37 3.93 4.20 -5.19
CA ARG A 37 5.19 3.47 -5.08
C ARG A 37 5.19 2.13 -5.80
N ASP A 38 6.38 1.69 -6.18
CA ASP A 38 6.68 0.32 -6.60
C ASP A 38 6.79 -0.58 -5.35
N LEU A 39 6.21 -1.75 -5.39
CA LEU A 39 6.35 -2.78 -4.35
C LEU A 39 7.55 -3.73 -4.59
N GLY A 40 8.37 -3.45 -5.58
CA GLY A 40 9.59 -4.21 -5.84
C GLY A 40 10.65 -4.04 -4.74
N GLY A 41 11.57 -5.00 -4.67
CA GLY A 41 12.73 -4.97 -3.78
C GLY A 41 12.52 -5.58 -2.40
N TYR A 42 11.27 -5.80 -1.93
CA TYR A 42 11.03 -6.51 -0.68
C TYR A 42 11.59 -7.93 -0.72
N ARG A 43 12.25 -8.34 0.36
CA ARG A 43 12.79 -9.69 0.52
C ARG A 43 11.76 -10.61 1.14
N THR A 44 11.69 -11.82 0.61
CA THR A 44 10.91 -12.92 1.18
C THR A 44 11.69 -13.68 2.24
N GLY A 45 11.01 -14.48 3.03
CA GLY A 45 11.65 -15.33 4.07
C GLY A 45 12.59 -16.40 3.50
N ASP A 46 12.46 -16.78 2.23
CA ASP A 46 13.32 -17.70 1.50
C ASP A 46 14.42 -16.99 0.67
N ASN A 47 14.68 -15.70 0.96
CA ASN A 47 15.70 -14.85 0.34
C ASN A 47 15.48 -14.48 -1.14
N ARG A 48 14.34 -14.76 -1.73
CA ARG A 48 13.95 -14.16 -3.02
C ARG A 48 13.61 -12.68 -2.85
N ARG A 49 13.40 -11.99 -3.96
CA ARG A 49 12.96 -10.60 -3.97
C ARG A 49 11.73 -10.42 -4.83
N ILE A 50 10.90 -9.44 -4.49
CA ILE A 50 9.85 -8.98 -5.40
C ILE A 50 10.51 -8.20 -6.52
N LYS A 51 10.22 -8.59 -7.78
CA LYS A 51 10.69 -7.90 -8.98
C LYS A 51 10.19 -6.46 -8.98
N ALA A 52 11.10 -5.53 -9.23
CA ALA A 52 10.75 -4.13 -9.37
C ALA A 52 10.02 -3.86 -10.71
N GLY A 53 9.20 -2.83 -10.74
CA GLY A 53 8.55 -2.37 -11.96
C GLY A 53 7.32 -3.18 -12.38
N LEU A 54 6.81 -4.09 -11.56
CA LEU A 54 5.64 -4.92 -11.90
C LEU A 54 4.40 -4.63 -11.08
N LEU A 55 4.56 -4.20 -9.84
CA LEU A 55 3.45 -3.93 -8.92
C LEU A 55 3.58 -2.54 -8.33
N TYR A 56 2.61 -1.71 -8.61
CA TYR A 56 2.54 -0.35 -8.09
C TYR A 56 1.27 -0.15 -7.28
N ARG A 57 1.39 0.59 -6.19
CA ARG A 57 0.29 0.96 -5.31
C ARG A 57 0.17 2.47 -5.23
N SER A 58 -1.08 3.00 -5.25
CA SER A 58 -1.30 4.45 -5.21
C SER A 58 -2.62 4.88 -4.59
N GLY A 59 -2.80 6.18 -4.42
CA GLY A 59 -4.09 6.87 -4.33
C GLY A 59 -4.78 6.93 -5.70
N HIS A 60 -5.92 7.63 -5.78
CA HIS A 60 -6.70 7.73 -7.01
C HIS A 60 -5.90 8.39 -8.15
N LEU A 61 -6.27 8.05 -9.38
CA LEU A 61 -5.57 8.49 -10.59
C LEU A 61 -6.30 9.63 -11.33
N HIS A 62 -7.30 10.24 -10.68
CA HIS A 62 -8.11 11.31 -11.26
C HIS A 62 -7.29 12.54 -11.67
N ASP A 63 -6.36 12.96 -10.80
CA ASP A 63 -5.60 14.20 -10.97
C ASP A 63 -4.35 14.08 -11.84
N MET A 64 -4.15 12.93 -12.51
CA MET A 64 -2.99 12.72 -13.38
C MET A 64 -2.89 13.75 -14.49
N GLY A 65 -1.72 14.38 -14.59
CA GLY A 65 -1.36 15.29 -15.66
C GLY A 65 -0.76 14.58 -16.87
N LYS A 66 -0.39 15.36 -17.88
CA LYS A 66 0.24 14.83 -19.11
C LYS A 66 1.56 14.12 -18.83
N GLU A 67 2.35 14.64 -17.88
CA GLU A 67 3.64 14.06 -17.52
C GLU A 67 3.46 12.72 -16.80
N ASP A 68 2.48 12.62 -15.88
CA ASP A 68 2.17 11.36 -15.20
C ASP A 68 1.73 10.28 -16.21
N LYS A 69 0.84 10.64 -17.16
CA LYS A 69 0.41 9.72 -18.22
C LYS A 69 1.56 9.25 -19.12
N LYS A 70 2.52 10.14 -19.38
CA LYS A 70 3.72 9.78 -20.15
C LYS A 70 4.57 8.77 -19.38
N LEU A 71 4.78 9.00 -18.08
CA LEU A 71 5.51 8.06 -17.21
C LEU A 71 4.85 6.68 -17.15
N LEU A 72 3.51 6.61 -17.04
CA LEU A 72 2.81 5.32 -17.07
C LEU A 72 3.12 4.53 -18.35
N LYS A 73 3.14 5.20 -19.50
CA LYS A 73 3.50 4.58 -20.79
C LYS A 73 4.96 4.14 -20.83
N GLU A 74 5.88 4.97 -20.32
CA GLU A 74 7.32 4.65 -20.26
C GLU A 74 7.61 3.46 -19.34
N TRP A 75 6.88 3.31 -18.24
CA TRP A 75 6.98 2.16 -17.33
C TRP A 75 6.22 0.93 -17.84
N GLY A 76 5.52 1.05 -18.96
CA GLY A 76 4.76 -0.05 -19.56
C GLY A 76 3.56 -0.48 -18.71
N ILE A 77 2.99 0.43 -17.91
CA ILE A 77 1.78 0.13 -17.12
C ILE A 77 0.69 -0.33 -18.09
N HIS A 78 0.20 -1.54 -17.88
CA HIS A 78 -0.76 -2.20 -18.75
C HIS A 78 -2.17 -2.21 -18.18
N SER A 79 -2.28 -2.36 -16.87
CA SER A 79 -3.57 -2.46 -16.20
C SER A 79 -3.66 -1.67 -14.90
N VAL A 80 -4.89 -1.31 -14.56
CA VAL A 80 -5.24 -0.62 -13.31
C VAL A 80 -6.36 -1.40 -12.62
N ALA A 81 -6.15 -1.74 -11.33
CA ALA A 81 -7.15 -2.32 -10.46
C ALA A 81 -7.64 -1.29 -9.44
N ASP A 82 -8.92 -0.95 -9.50
CA ASP A 82 -9.53 0.09 -8.65
C ASP A 82 -10.41 -0.53 -7.56
N PHE A 83 -10.04 -0.32 -6.29
CA PHE A 83 -10.80 -0.78 -5.12
C PHE A 83 -11.83 0.23 -4.61
N ARG A 84 -12.08 1.32 -5.31
CA ARG A 84 -13.09 2.31 -4.90
C ARG A 84 -14.51 1.81 -5.12
N GLY A 85 -15.42 2.33 -4.30
CA GLY A 85 -16.85 2.11 -4.51
C GLY A 85 -17.39 2.89 -5.73
N PRO A 86 -18.55 2.49 -6.28
CA PRO A 86 -19.12 3.11 -7.48
C PRO A 86 -19.31 4.64 -7.36
N SER A 87 -19.76 5.12 -6.21
CA SER A 87 -19.97 6.56 -5.97
C SER A 87 -18.67 7.37 -5.95
N GLU A 88 -17.55 6.77 -5.53
CA GLU A 88 -16.24 7.40 -5.55
C GLU A 88 -15.71 7.50 -6.99
N ILE A 89 -15.91 6.43 -7.78
CA ILE A 89 -15.51 6.36 -9.19
C ILE A 89 -16.30 7.37 -10.03
N GLU A 90 -17.62 7.46 -9.82
CA GLU A 90 -18.48 8.40 -10.52
C GLU A 90 -18.09 9.86 -10.26
N LYS A 91 -17.73 10.14 -9.00
CA LYS A 91 -17.35 11.50 -8.58
C LYS A 91 -15.99 11.91 -9.13
N ASP A 92 -15.01 11.05 -9.04
CA ASP A 92 -13.61 11.33 -9.36
C ASP A 92 -13.06 10.20 -10.27
N PRO A 93 -13.54 10.07 -11.55
CA PRO A 93 -13.09 9.00 -12.46
C PRO A 93 -11.60 9.10 -12.76
N ASP A 94 -10.93 7.97 -12.93
CA ASP A 94 -9.51 7.96 -13.26
C ASP A 94 -9.23 8.55 -14.63
N ASN A 95 -8.18 9.34 -14.71
CA ASN A 95 -7.74 10.01 -15.93
C ASN A 95 -6.61 9.23 -16.62
N LEU A 96 -6.92 7.99 -17.06
CA LEU A 96 -5.94 7.08 -17.65
C LEU A 96 -5.56 7.47 -19.08
N PRO A 97 -4.33 7.14 -19.55
CA PRO A 97 -3.99 7.18 -20.94
C PRO A 97 -4.65 6.02 -21.71
N ASP A 98 -4.87 6.21 -23.02
CA ASP A 98 -5.41 5.16 -23.88
C ASP A 98 -4.53 3.90 -23.87
N GLY A 99 -5.19 2.73 -23.89
CA GLY A 99 -4.55 1.42 -23.96
C GLY A 99 -4.24 0.78 -22.60
N ILE A 100 -4.61 1.42 -21.50
CA ILE A 100 -4.56 0.80 -20.17
C ILE A 100 -5.88 0.06 -19.90
N GLU A 101 -5.79 -1.21 -19.55
CA GLU A 101 -6.92 -2.00 -19.10
C GLU A 101 -7.34 -1.54 -17.70
N TYR A 102 -8.64 -1.27 -17.53
CA TYR A 102 -9.19 -0.86 -16.24
C TYR A 102 -10.16 -1.92 -15.72
N GLU A 103 -9.96 -2.34 -14.47
CA GLU A 103 -10.83 -3.31 -13.82
C GLU A 103 -11.23 -2.80 -12.43
N SER A 104 -12.52 -2.93 -12.11
CA SER A 104 -13.07 -2.49 -10.82
C SER A 104 -13.29 -3.66 -9.86
N TYR A 105 -12.74 -3.52 -8.66
CA TYR A 105 -12.86 -4.45 -7.54
C TYR A 105 -13.45 -3.71 -6.32
N PRO A 106 -14.74 -3.38 -6.33
CA PRO A 106 -15.30 -2.44 -5.37
C PRO A 106 -15.27 -2.98 -3.94
N VAL A 107 -14.64 -2.22 -3.07
CA VAL A 107 -14.64 -2.36 -1.61
C VAL A 107 -15.32 -1.12 -1.05
N ASP A 108 -16.66 -1.14 -1.04
CA ASP A 108 -17.50 -0.01 -0.64
C ASP A 108 -17.72 0.02 0.86
N ILE A 109 -16.72 0.51 1.58
CA ILE A 109 -16.71 0.61 3.06
C ILE A 109 -17.40 1.86 3.59
N ALA A 110 -17.59 2.86 2.73
CA ALA A 110 -17.99 4.18 3.20
C ALA A 110 -19.46 4.25 3.59
N GLY A 111 -20.31 3.44 2.97
CA GLY A 111 -21.76 3.63 3.11
C GLY A 111 -22.20 5.03 2.66
N SER A 112 -23.46 5.21 2.36
CA SER A 112 -24.00 6.49 1.88
C SER A 112 -23.93 7.61 2.93
N ASP A 113 -23.83 7.28 4.21
CA ASP A 113 -23.97 8.19 5.35
C ASP A 113 -22.66 8.60 6.05
N ILE A 114 -21.52 7.99 5.67
CA ILE A 114 -20.25 8.26 6.36
C ILE A 114 -19.81 9.72 6.26
N ARG A 115 -20.06 10.35 5.12
CA ARG A 115 -19.72 11.76 4.93
C ARG A 115 -20.48 12.66 5.90
N GLU A 116 -21.76 12.39 6.11
CA GLU A 116 -22.60 13.13 7.05
C GLU A 116 -22.14 12.90 8.48
N LYS A 117 -21.78 11.68 8.86
CA LYS A 117 -21.22 11.34 10.17
C LYS A 117 -19.91 12.07 10.43
N ILE A 118 -19.00 12.11 9.46
CA ILE A 118 -17.73 12.85 9.58
C ILE A 118 -18.01 14.35 9.76
N ILE A 119 -18.95 14.92 8.99
CA ILE A 119 -19.34 16.32 9.13
C ILE A 119 -19.93 16.59 10.52
N ALA A 120 -20.78 15.71 11.04
CA ALA A 120 -21.33 15.82 12.38
C ALA A 120 -20.23 15.82 13.46
N VAL A 121 -19.23 14.95 13.35
CA VAL A 121 -18.06 14.94 14.24
C VAL A 121 -17.28 16.26 14.14
N ILE A 122 -17.00 16.75 12.95
CA ILE A 122 -16.29 18.01 12.74
C ILE A 122 -17.06 19.20 13.36
N ARG A 123 -18.38 19.14 13.36
CA ARG A 123 -19.24 20.18 13.97
C ARG A 123 -19.41 20.04 15.49
N GLY A 124 -18.94 18.93 16.06
CA GLY A 124 -19.17 18.61 17.46
C GLY A 124 -20.60 18.13 17.77
N GLU A 125 -21.31 17.65 16.76
CA GLU A 125 -22.68 17.13 16.81
C GLU A 125 -22.71 15.60 17.04
N SER A 126 -21.54 14.96 17.02
CA SER A 126 -21.35 13.53 17.24
C SER A 126 -20.02 13.26 17.96
N ASP A 127 -20.02 12.29 18.85
CA ASP A 127 -18.87 11.78 19.60
C ASP A 127 -18.29 10.47 19.00
N MET A 128 -18.57 10.19 17.73
CA MET A 128 -18.10 8.99 17.02
C MET A 128 -16.57 8.84 17.13
N ASP A 129 -16.12 7.72 17.67
CA ASP A 129 -14.69 7.39 17.74
C ASP A 129 -14.16 6.98 16.36
N MET A 130 -13.39 7.86 15.74
CA MET A 130 -12.79 7.63 14.43
C MET A 130 -11.73 6.50 14.44
N ASN A 131 -11.09 6.21 15.57
CA ASN A 131 -10.19 5.05 15.66
C ASN A 131 -11.00 3.74 15.68
N ALA A 132 -12.07 3.68 16.49
CA ALA A 132 -12.94 2.51 16.51
C ALA A 132 -13.55 2.26 15.13
N TYR A 133 -13.95 3.30 14.43
CA TYR A 133 -14.44 3.20 13.05
C TYR A 133 -13.37 2.62 12.10
N MET A 134 -12.11 3.07 12.16
CA MET A 134 -11.05 2.53 11.34
C MET A 134 -10.69 1.08 11.68
N LEU A 135 -10.77 0.68 12.93
CA LEU A 135 -10.61 -0.73 13.34
C LEU A 135 -11.73 -1.60 12.74
N ASP A 136 -12.98 -1.12 12.77
CA ASP A 136 -14.12 -1.82 12.18
C ASP A 136 -13.98 -1.97 10.66
N ILE A 137 -13.57 -0.92 9.95
CA ILE A 137 -13.27 -0.97 8.52
C ILE A 137 -12.26 -2.08 8.19
N ASN A 138 -11.16 -2.15 8.94
CA ASN A 138 -10.13 -3.15 8.68
C ASN A 138 -10.61 -4.58 8.99
N ARG A 139 -11.51 -4.76 9.95
CA ARG A 139 -12.18 -6.03 10.18
C ARG A 139 -13.10 -6.40 9.02
N ARG A 140 -13.87 -5.45 8.50
CA ARG A 140 -14.79 -5.65 7.38
C ARG A 140 -14.08 -6.01 6.07
N PHE A 141 -12.82 -5.58 5.84
CA PHE A 141 -12.05 -6.06 4.70
C PHE A 141 -11.96 -7.58 4.65
N VAL A 142 -11.84 -8.23 5.80
CA VAL A 142 -11.77 -9.68 5.92
C VAL A 142 -13.17 -10.33 5.89
N LEU A 143 -14.15 -9.75 6.58
CA LEU A 143 -15.47 -10.36 6.74
C LEU A 143 -16.38 -10.20 5.51
N GLU A 144 -16.27 -9.05 4.83
CA GLU A 144 -17.23 -8.68 3.80
C GLU A 144 -16.62 -8.65 2.38
N TYR A 145 -15.30 -8.49 2.26
CA TYR A 145 -14.65 -8.22 0.96
C TYR A 145 -13.58 -9.23 0.55
N SER A 146 -13.47 -10.37 1.26
CA SER A 146 -12.51 -11.43 0.91
C SER A 146 -12.70 -11.92 -0.52
N ASP A 147 -13.94 -12.11 -0.98
CA ASP A 147 -14.23 -12.50 -2.36
C ASP A 147 -13.73 -11.46 -3.40
N THR A 148 -13.84 -10.18 -3.08
CA THR A 148 -13.34 -9.10 -3.96
C THR A 148 -11.84 -9.12 -4.07
N TYR A 149 -11.11 -9.23 -2.96
CA TYR A 149 -9.66 -9.34 -2.96
C TYR A 149 -9.19 -10.66 -3.59
N GLY A 150 -9.91 -11.76 -3.35
CA GLY A 150 -9.65 -13.05 -3.97
C GLY A 150 -9.77 -13.01 -5.48
N ARG A 151 -10.83 -12.39 -6.03
CA ARG A 151 -11.01 -12.18 -7.47
C ARG A 151 -9.85 -11.38 -8.06
N TRP A 152 -9.45 -10.27 -7.44
CA TRP A 152 -8.29 -9.50 -7.91
C TRP A 152 -7.01 -10.33 -7.95
N LEU A 153 -6.73 -11.12 -6.91
CA LEU A 153 -5.54 -11.97 -6.84
C LEU A 153 -5.58 -13.11 -7.86
N HIS A 154 -6.75 -13.70 -8.09
CA HIS A 154 -6.95 -14.72 -9.11
C HIS A 154 -6.73 -14.15 -10.52
N ASP A 155 -7.30 -12.97 -10.83
CA ASP A 155 -7.10 -12.31 -12.11
C ASP A 155 -5.62 -11.92 -12.30
N LEU A 156 -4.96 -11.51 -11.20
CA LEU A 156 -3.54 -11.22 -11.18
C LEU A 156 -2.70 -12.48 -11.42
N SER A 157 -3.07 -13.67 -10.90
CA SER A 157 -2.38 -14.95 -11.13
C SER A 157 -2.56 -15.46 -12.54
N GLY A 158 -3.77 -15.30 -13.10
CA GLY A 158 -4.15 -15.83 -14.42
C GLY A 158 -3.60 -15.05 -15.62
N ASN A 159 -3.02 -13.87 -15.43
CA ASN A 159 -2.48 -13.09 -16.53
C ASN A 159 -1.11 -13.65 -16.98
N PRO A 160 -1.00 -14.23 -18.18
CA PRO A 160 0.23 -14.88 -18.66
C PRO A 160 1.38 -13.91 -18.95
N ASN A 161 1.08 -12.63 -19.10
CA ASN A 161 2.10 -11.60 -19.33
C ASN A 161 2.43 -10.89 -18.02
N PRO A 162 3.72 -10.83 -17.62
CA PRO A 162 4.14 -10.08 -16.43
C PRO A 162 4.11 -8.57 -16.69
N SER A 163 2.95 -8.07 -17.13
CA SER A 163 2.77 -6.64 -17.42
C SER A 163 2.59 -5.87 -16.10
N PRO A 164 3.20 -4.68 -15.99
CA PRO A 164 3.05 -3.87 -14.79
C PRO A 164 1.60 -3.45 -14.54
N GLN A 165 1.17 -3.55 -13.27
CA GLN A 165 -0.15 -3.14 -12.81
C GLN A 165 -0.05 -2.10 -11.71
N ILE A 166 -0.92 -1.09 -11.76
CA ILE A 166 -1.22 -0.23 -10.61
C ILE A 166 -2.49 -0.76 -9.95
N PHE A 167 -2.49 -0.90 -8.63
CA PHE A 167 -3.71 -1.10 -7.86
C PHE A 167 -3.88 0.04 -6.84
N HIS A 168 -5.09 0.54 -6.72
CA HIS A 168 -5.33 1.74 -5.95
C HIS A 168 -6.70 1.79 -5.28
N CYS A 169 -6.89 2.81 -4.45
CA CYS A 169 -8.18 3.25 -3.93
C CYS A 169 -8.17 4.79 -3.87
N THR A 170 -8.93 5.42 -2.98
CA THR A 170 -8.95 6.89 -2.87
C THR A 170 -7.63 7.46 -2.38
N ALA A 171 -7.12 7.02 -1.22
CA ALA A 171 -5.86 7.49 -0.64
C ALA A 171 -4.71 6.49 -0.74
N GLY A 172 -4.94 5.32 -1.33
CA GLY A 172 -3.94 4.27 -1.45
C GLY A 172 -3.51 3.61 -0.13
N LYS A 173 -4.15 3.92 1.01
CA LYS A 173 -3.65 3.56 2.34
C LYS A 173 -4.40 2.39 3.01
N ASP A 174 -5.73 2.32 2.92
CA ASP A 174 -6.54 1.32 3.61
C ASP A 174 -6.84 0.11 2.72
N ARG A 175 -7.74 0.23 1.74
CA ARG A 175 -8.14 -0.84 0.82
C ARG A 175 -6.95 -1.37 0.02
N ALA A 176 -6.23 -0.50 -0.67
CA ALA A 176 -5.00 -0.85 -1.36
C ALA A 176 -3.88 -1.26 -0.39
N GLY A 177 -3.92 -0.77 0.87
CA GLY A 177 -3.03 -1.16 1.93
C GLY A 177 -3.22 -2.59 2.39
N PHE A 178 -4.45 -3.00 2.59
CA PHE A 178 -4.79 -4.38 2.91
C PHE A 178 -4.50 -5.32 1.72
N ALA A 179 -4.86 -4.92 0.49
CA ALA A 179 -4.52 -5.67 -0.72
C ALA A 179 -3.01 -5.92 -0.84
N ALA A 180 -2.18 -4.87 -0.67
CA ALA A 180 -0.73 -5.00 -0.66
C ALA A 180 -0.25 -5.94 0.46
N ALA A 181 -0.77 -5.79 1.69
CA ALA A 181 -0.36 -6.60 2.82
C ALA A 181 -0.65 -8.09 2.59
N VAL A 182 -1.82 -8.42 2.03
CA VAL A 182 -2.19 -9.80 1.71
C VAL A 182 -1.29 -10.36 0.60
N LEU A 183 -1.12 -9.63 -0.51
CA LEU A 183 -0.26 -10.06 -1.62
C LEU A 183 1.19 -10.25 -1.19
N LEU A 184 1.78 -9.29 -0.47
CA LEU A 184 3.15 -9.40 0.05
C LEU A 184 3.31 -10.61 0.95
N ARG A 185 2.31 -10.92 1.79
CA ARG A 185 2.31 -12.12 2.64
C ARG A 185 2.22 -13.42 1.83
N ILE A 186 1.39 -13.48 0.79
CA ILE A 186 1.31 -14.63 -0.14
C ILE A 186 2.67 -14.85 -0.83
N LEU A 187 3.35 -13.78 -1.21
CA LEU A 187 4.67 -13.82 -1.80
C LEU A 187 5.78 -14.18 -0.79
N GLY A 188 5.47 -14.28 0.50
CA GLY A 188 6.42 -14.72 1.55
C GLY A 188 7.20 -13.57 2.21
N VAL A 189 6.79 -12.31 2.04
CA VAL A 189 7.40 -11.17 2.74
C VAL A 189 7.08 -11.25 4.24
N PRO A 190 8.06 -11.07 5.14
CA PRO A 190 7.85 -11.08 6.59
C PRO A 190 6.84 -10.02 7.07
N ARG A 191 6.10 -10.34 8.14
CA ARG A 191 5.04 -9.44 8.68
C ARG A 191 5.55 -8.04 9.05
N ASP A 192 6.76 -7.94 9.56
CA ASP A 192 7.37 -6.66 9.94
C ASP A 192 7.69 -5.78 8.72
N GLU A 193 8.14 -6.35 7.61
CA GLU A 193 8.36 -5.62 6.36
C GLU A 193 7.03 -5.20 5.72
N VAL A 194 6.00 -6.06 5.75
CA VAL A 194 4.63 -5.71 5.33
C VAL A 194 4.08 -4.54 6.16
N MET A 195 4.31 -4.55 7.48
CA MET A 195 3.90 -3.45 8.35
C MET A 195 4.64 -2.15 8.03
N LYS A 196 5.94 -2.22 7.68
CA LYS A 196 6.71 -1.04 7.25
C LYS A 196 6.13 -0.44 5.96
N ASP A 197 5.84 -1.27 4.94
CA ASP A 197 5.16 -0.78 3.73
C ASP A 197 3.82 -0.11 4.07
N TYR A 198 3.01 -0.75 4.91
CA TYR A 198 1.71 -0.20 5.29
C TYR A 198 1.84 1.20 5.92
N LEU A 199 2.77 1.34 6.87
CA LEU A 199 3.00 2.60 7.60
C LEU A 199 3.68 3.68 6.75
N GLU A 200 4.39 3.31 5.68
CA GLU A 200 5.00 4.25 4.73
C GLU A 200 3.95 5.17 4.08
N SER A 201 2.69 4.73 4.03
CA SER A 201 1.57 5.55 3.57
C SER A 201 1.41 6.87 4.34
N ASN A 202 1.80 6.92 5.61
CA ASN A 202 1.74 8.16 6.39
C ASN A 202 2.74 9.20 5.88
N ARG A 203 3.97 8.77 5.56
CA ARG A 203 5.01 9.65 5.01
C ARG A 203 4.65 10.12 3.60
N LEU A 204 4.19 9.21 2.76
CA LEU A 204 3.85 9.53 1.37
C LEU A 204 2.60 10.41 1.25
N ASN A 205 1.71 10.38 2.23
CA ASN A 205 0.51 11.22 2.29
C ASN A 205 0.66 12.43 3.22
N GLU A 206 1.84 12.73 3.77
CA GLU A 206 2.02 13.75 4.80
C GLU A 206 1.47 15.12 4.38
N GLU A 207 1.81 15.56 3.17
CA GLU A 207 1.34 16.84 2.63
C GLU A 207 -0.19 16.89 2.51
N TYR A 208 -0.80 15.82 1.99
CA TYR A 208 -2.25 15.68 1.89
C TYR A 208 -2.92 15.71 3.26
N ILE A 209 -2.37 15.00 4.25
CA ILE A 209 -2.87 14.92 5.63
C ILE A 209 -2.89 16.32 6.25
N GLU A 210 -1.74 17.00 6.24
CA GLU A 210 -1.60 18.32 6.85
C GLU A 210 -2.45 19.39 6.14
N LYS A 211 -2.53 19.34 4.82
CA LYS A 211 -3.41 20.23 4.03
C LYS A 211 -4.88 20.01 4.38
N THR A 212 -5.30 18.76 4.54
CA THR A 212 -6.70 18.41 4.88
C THR A 212 -7.06 18.87 6.29
N ILE A 213 -6.19 18.62 7.28
CA ILE A 213 -6.38 19.08 8.66
C ILE A 213 -6.48 20.60 8.71
N ARG A 214 -5.56 21.30 8.04
CA ARG A 214 -5.59 22.78 7.96
C ARG A 214 -6.88 23.30 7.32
N LYS A 215 -7.34 22.64 6.25
CA LYS A 215 -8.61 23.00 5.57
C LYS A 215 -9.79 22.87 6.54
N ILE A 216 -9.87 21.80 7.30
CA ILE A 216 -10.96 21.57 8.27
C ILE A 216 -10.91 22.60 9.39
N ARG A 217 -9.72 22.89 9.92
CA ARG A 217 -9.54 23.94 10.92
C ARG A 217 -10.09 25.29 10.46
N VAL A 218 -9.79 25.68 9.22
CA VAL A 218 -10.30 26.95 8.64
C VAL A 218 -11.82 26.89 8.42
N LEU A 219 -12.34 25.80 7.84
CA LEU A 219 -13.76 25.64 7.56
C LEU A 219 -14.63 25.57 8.82
N SER A 220 -14.07 25.06 9.93
CA SER A 220 -14.72 25.06 11.24
C SER A 220 -14.66 26.42 11.96
N LEU A 221 -14.14 27.48 11.32
CA LEU A 221 -13.88 28.77 11.91
C LEU A 221 -13.03 28.67 13.19
N PHE A 222 -12.04 27.79 13.18
CA PHE A 222 -11.14 27.49 14.30
C PHE A 222 -11.83 26.93 15.56
N LYS A 223 -13.09 26.48 15.46
CA LYS A 223 -13.80 25.78 16.54
C LYS A 223 -13.26 24.36 16.77
N ASN A 224 -12.63 23.80 15.72
CA ASN A 224 -12.01 22.50 15.73
C ASN A 224 -10.60 22.63 15.13
N ASP A 225 -9.58 22.00 15.71
CA ASP A 225 -8.21 22.03 15.22
C ASP A 225 -7.97 21.12 13.99
N GLY A 226 -8.99 20.31 13.63
CA GLY A 226 -8.95 19.36 12.54
C GLY A 226 -8.34 18.01 12.92
N GLU A 227 -7.73 17.89 14.10
CA GLU A 227 -7.09 16.66 14.54
C GLU A 227 -8.06 15.51 14.82
N ILE A 228 -9.32 15.85 15.09
CA ILE A 228 -10.38 14.86 15.34
C ILE A 228 -10.56 13.86 14.20
N ILE A 229 -10.26 14.27 12.97
CA ILE A 229 -10.34 13.38 11.79
C ILE A 229 -9.00 12.74 11.42
N ARG A 230 -7.90 13.06 12.11
CA ARG A 230 -6.58 12.49 11.82
C ARG A 230 -6.61 10.95 11.71
N PRO A 231 -7.35 10.21 12.56
CA PRO A 231 -7.44 8.75 12.43
C PRO A 231 -7.94 8.26 11.07
N LEU A 232 -8.77 9.05 10.38
CA LEU A 232 -9.24 8.73 9.02
C LEU A 232 -8.19 9.01 7.94
N LEU A 233 -7.23 9.89 8.22
CA LEU A 233 -6.23 10.34 7.25
C LEU A 233 -4.94 9.54 7.31
N ILE A 234 -4.61 8.95 8.45
CA ILE A 234 -3.39 8.17 8.66
C ILE A 234 -3.69 6.66 8.71
N VAL A 235 -2.63 5.87 8.68
CA VAL A 235 -2.69 4.46 9.06
C VAL A 235 -1.97 4.24 10.39
N LYS A 236 -2.47 3.29 11.19
CA LYS A 236 -1.87 2.88 12.47
C LYS A 236 -1.59 1.39 12.45
N PRO A 237 -0.55 0.90 13.16
CA PRO A 237 -0.27 -0.54 13.24
C PRO A 237 -1.51 -1.35 13.63
N GLN A 238 -2.32 -0.83 14.57
CA GLN A 238 -3.51 -1.49 15.07
C GLN A 238 -4.56 -1.78 13.98
N TYR A 239 -4.65 -0.94 12.94
CA TYR A 239 -5.61 -1.13 11.85
C TYR A 239 -5.32 -2.41 11.08
N LEU A 240 -4.09 -2.55 10.56
CA LEU A 240 -3.69 -3.77 9.86
C LEU A 240 -3.61 -4.99 10.80
N GLN A 241 -3.20 -4.80 12.05
CA GLN A 241 -3.22 -5.87 13.06
C GLN A 241 -4.63 -6.39 13.30
N THR A 242 -5.65 -5.52 13.33
CA THR A 242 -7.05 -5.92 13.45
C THR A 242 -7.47 -6.79 12.27
N ALA A 243 -7.12 -6.44 11.05
CA ALA A 243 -7.41 -7.28 9.89
C ALA A 243 -6.75 -8.67 10.03
N PHE A 244 -5.46 -8.75 10.37
CA PHE A 244 -4.79 -10.04 10.57
C PHE A 244 -5.35 -10.83 11.76
N SER A 245 -5.71 -10.18 12.86
CA SER A 245 -6.36 -10.85 14.00
C SER A 245 -7.74 -11.38 13.63
N THR A 246 -8.47 -10.67 12.77
CA THR A 246 -9.75 -11.16 12.24
C THR A 246 -9.54 -12.39 11.35
N ILE A 247 -8.50 -12.40 10.51
CA ILE A 247 -8.12 -13.60 9.72
C ILE A 247 -7.83 -14.78 10.65
N ASP A 248 -7.02 -14.57 11.68
CA ASP A 248 -6.66 -15.63 12.64
C ASP A 248 -7.90 -16.15 13.39
N THR A 249 -8.87 -15.28 13.70
CA THR A 249 -10.11 -15.65 14.43
C THR A 249 -11.10 -16.40 13.53
N GLU A 250 -11.36 -15.90 12.33
CA GLU A 250 -12.41 -16.42 11.44
C GLU A 250 -11.94 -17.64 10.62
N TRP A 251 -10.66 -17.64 10.24
CA TRP A 251 -10.10 -18.66 9.35
C TRP A 251 -9.06 -19.57 10.03
N GLY A 252 -8.69 -19.30 11.28
CA GLY A 252 -7.72 -20.06 12.06
C GLY A 252 -6.25 -19.80 11.68
N SER A 253 -5.97 -19.43 10.43
CA SER A 253 -4.64 -19.06 9.96
C SER A 253 -4.70 -18.23 8.69
N PHE A 254 -3.59 -17.53 8.39
CA PHE A 254 -3.45 -16.81 7.12
C PHE A 254 -3.50 -17.76 5.90
N GLU A 255 -2.95 -18.95 6.02
CA GLU A 255 -2.97 -19.96 4.97
C GLU A 255 -4.41 -20.42 4.67
N ASN A 256 -5.21 -20.73 5.69
CA ASN A 256 -6.61 -21.04 5.52
C ASN A 256 -7.38 -19.88 4.89
N TYR A 257 -7.07 -18.64 5.29
CA TYR A 257 -7.67 -17.45 4.68
C TYR A 257 -7.37 -17.35 3.18
N VAL A 258 -6.12 -17.64 2.78
CA VAL A 258 -5.74 -17.64 1.35
C VAL A 258 -6.56 -18.67 0.57
N HIS A 259 -6.70 -19.89 1.09
CA HIS A 259 -7.40 -20.97 0.38
C HIS A 259 -8.92 -20.85 0.45
N GLN A 260 -9.47 -20.52 1.61
CA GLN A 260 -10.92 -20.58 1.85
C GLN A 260 -11.57 -19.20 1.77
N GLY A 261 -10.92 -18.15 2.28
CA GLY A 261 -11.43 -16.79 2.28
C GLY A 261 -11.22 -16.11 0.92
N LEU A 262 -10.01 -16.20 0.38
CA LEU A 262 -9.65 -15.63 -0.93
C LEU A 262 -9.89 -16.61 -2.09
N ARG A 263 -10.11 -17.90 -1.81
CA ARG A 263 -10.35 -18.99 -2.78
C ARG A 263 -9.21 -19.18 -3.79
N LEU A 264 -7.97 -18.93 -3.38
CA LEU A 264 -6.81 -19.20 -4.21
C LEU A 264 -6.34 -20.64 -3.99
N ASP A 265 -6.05 -21.34 -5.07
CA ASP A 265 -5.41 -22.65 -5.01
C ASP A 265 -3.88 -22.55 -5.10
N GLU A 266 -3.20 -23.70 -4.99
CA GLU A 266 -1.73 -23.74 -5.07
C GLU A 266 -1.20 -23.27 -6.42
N SER A 267 -1.96 -23.47 -7.50
CA SER A 267 -1.56 -23.00 -8.83
C SER A 267 -1.60 -21.48 -8.95
N ASP A 268 -2.59 -20.83 -8.34
CA ASP A 268 -2.66 -19.37 -8.24
C ASP A 268 -1.48 -18.80 -7.46
N ILE A 269 -1.22 -19.40 -6.27
CA ILE A 269 -0.12 -18.98 -5.40
C ILE A 269 1.23 -19.14 -6.11
N GLN A 270 1.43 -20.26 -6.81
CA GLN A 270 2.66 -20.51 -7.54
C GLN A 270 2.80 -19.54 -8.73
N ALA A 271 1.74 -19.28 -9.47
CA ALA A 271 1.73 -18.32 -10.58
C ALA A 271 2.08 -16.90 -10.11
N LEU A 272 1.54 -16.45 -8.97
CA LEU A 272 1.91 -15.17 -8.34
C LEU A 272 3.40 -15.13 -7.97
N LYS A 273 3.93 -16.21 -7.38
CA LYS A 273 5.34 -16.31 -7.00
C LYS A 273 6.26 -16.30 -8.22
N ASP A 274 5.95 -17.06 -9.27
CA ASP A 274 6.75 -17.13 -10.50
C ASP A 274 6.75 -15.79 -11.25
N ARG A 275 5.63 -15.10 -11.20
CA ARG A 275 5.47 -13.79 -11.84
C ARG A 275 6.26 -12.71 -11.12
N PHE A 276 6.15 -12.63 -9.81
CA PHE A 276 6.61 -11.47 -9.03
C PHE A 276 7.91 -11.69 -8.25
N LEU A 277 8.45 -12.91 -8.17
CA LEU A 277 9.70 -13.19 -7.44
C LEU A 277 10.87 -13.51 -8.37
N GLU A 278 12.06 -13.01 -7.96
CA GLU A 278 13.37 -13.33 -8.52
C GLU A 278 14.33 -13.80 -7.43
#